data_31b2707d393816adf4c44d730ecb4648
#
_entry.id   31b2707d393816adf4c44d730ecb4648
#
_cell.length_a   1.000
_cell.length_b   1.000
_cell.length_c   1.000
_cell.angle_alpha   90.00
_cell.angle_beta   90.00
_cell.angle_gamma   90.00
#
_symmetry.space_group_name_H-M   'P 1'
#
loop_
_entity.id
_entity.type
_entity.pdbx_description
1 polymer ?
#
loop_
_entity_poly.entity_id
_entity_poly.type
_entity_poly.pdbx_seq_one_letter_code
_entity_poly.pdbx_strand_id
1 'polypeptide(L)'
;CRAKISQLNKNTLVITEVPFGTTTSSLIDSILKANEKSKIRIKKIEDNTAAEVEILVHLPAGISPDKTIDALFAFTSCETSISPLGCVIEDNKPLFIGVTEMLKRSTDHTVELLKQELEIKLGEFEEQWHFASLERIFIENRIYRDIEEEETWSGVINAIDKGLQPHIKHLKRTITEEDITRLTEIRIKRISKFDIDKAQQKIDALEDQIAETKGYLSNLITYAINYFKRLKSDYGKGKERKTEIKTFGDVDATKVVIRNTKLYVNREEGFVGTGMRREEYVCDCSDIDDIIVFTKAGKMMVTKVDTKTFVGKNIIHVSVFKKKDTRTIYNMIYKDGKGGASYIKRFAVTSITRDREYDLTKGKPQTN
;
A
#
# COMPACT_ATOMS: atom_id res chain seq x y z
N CYS A 1 -9.03 3.75 4.06
CA CYS A 1 -9.05 5.16 3.68
C CYS A 1 -10.44 5.73 3.94
N ARG A 2 -10.52 6.88 4.62
CA ARG A 2 -11.79 7.57 4.96
C ARG A 2 -11.85 8.92 4.28
N ALA A 3 -13.06 9.32 3.88
CA ALA A 3 -13.38 10.68 3.50
C ALA A 3 -13.11 11.65 4.66
N LYS A 4 -12.75 12.88 4.36
CA LYS A 4 -12.64 13.92 5.37
C LYS A 4 -14.01 14.61 5.52
N ILE A 5 -14.65 14.32 6.63
CA ILE A 5 -15.99 14.81 6.95
C ILE A 5 -15.90 15.68 8.18
N SER A 6 -16.51 16.87 8.13
CA SER A 6 -16.62 17.76 9.28
C SER A 6 -18.04 18.31 9.41
N GLN A 7 -18.39 18.76 10.59
CA GLN A 7 -19.65 19.41 10.84
C GLN A 7 -19.54 20.90 10.49
N LEU A 8 -20.34 21.36 9.53
CA LEU A 8 -20.40 22.78 9.14
C LEU A 8 -21.33 23.56 10.09
N ASN A 9 -22.50 22.97 10.41
CA ASN A 9 -23.47 23.53 11.36
C ASN A 9 -24.27 22.40 12.01
N LYS A 10 -25.29 22.75 12.83
CA LYS A 10 -26.12 21.76 13.58
C LYS A 10 -26.75 20.68 12.70
N ASN A 11 -27.04 20.99 11.44
CA ASN A 11 -27.79 20.11 10.55
C ASN A 11 -27.09 19.90 9.20
N THR A 12 -25.85 20.27 9.05
CA THR A 12 -25.11 20.12 7.79
C THR A 12 -23.70 19.61 8.05
N LEU A 13 -23.34 18.53 7.35
CA LEU A 13 -21.99 18.02 7.25
C LEU A 13 -21.39 18.47 5.93
N VAL A 14 -20.07 18.65 5.90
CA VAL A 14 -19.30 18.92 4.68
C VAL A 14 -18.24 17.84 4.50
N ILE A 15 -18.16 17.31 3.28
CA ILE A 15 -17.10 16.39 2.84
C ILE A 15 -16.14 17.19 1.97
N THR A 16 -14.90 17.30 2.43
CA THR A 16 -13.84 18.10 1.77
C THR A 16 -12.83 17.26 1.05
N GLU A 17 -12.75 15.96 1.34
CA GLU A 17 -11.89 15.00 0.62
C GLU A 17 -12.63 13.67 0.48
N VAL A 18 -12.55 13.06 -0.71
CA VAL A 18 -13.10 11.73 -1.00
C VAL A 18 -12.00 10.67 -0.86
N PRO A 19 -12.34 9.40 -0.54
CA PRO A 19 -11.37 8.33 -0.47
C PRO A 19 -10.70 8.09 -1.82
N PHE A 20 -9.46 7.62 -1.79
CA PHE A 20 -8.73 7.25 -2.99
C PHE A 20 -9.52 6.24 -3.86
N GLY A 21 -9.56 6.49 -5.16
CA GLY A 21 -10.30 5.67 -6.13
C GLY A 21 -11.82 5.91 -6.17
N THR A 22 -12.34 6.88 -5.39
CA THR A 22 -13.75 7.26 -5.37
C THR A 22 -13.93 8.63 -6.03
N THR A 23 -14.93 8.78 -6.87
CA THR A 23 -15.33 10.09 -7.43
C THR A 23 -16.44 10.72 -6.58
N THR A 24 -16.60 12.05 -6.65
CA THR A 24 -17.70 12.77 -5.95
C THR A 24 -19.06 12.19 -6.30
N SER A 25 -19.31 11.97 -7.59
CA SER A 25 -20.57 11.40 -8.08
C SER A 25 -20.84 10.01 -7.52
N SER A 26 -19.83 9.10 -7.55
CA SER A 26 -19.99 7.73 -7.02
C SER A 26 -20.20 7.73 -5.50
N LEU A 27 -19.59 8.68 -4.78
CA LEU A 27 -19.79 8.83 -3.35
C LEU A 27 -21.21 9.29 -3.05
N ILE A 28 -21.71 10.31 -3.77
CA ILE A 28 -23.09 10.82 -3.63
C ILE A 28 -24.10 9.71 -3.91
N ASP A 29 -23.93 8.96 -4.99
CA ASP A 29 -24.80 7.81 -5.32
C ASP A 29 -24.80 6.76 -4.20
N SER A 30 -23.64 6.48 -3.62
CA SER A 30 -23.52 5.56 -2.49
C SER A 30 -24.29 6.06 -1.27
N ILE A 31 -24.26 7.36 -0.97
CA ILE A 31 -24.97 7.98 0.13
C ILE A 31 -26.49 7.95 -0.15
N LEU A 32 -26.93 8.29 -1.35
CA LEU A 32 -28.35 8.24 -1.74
C LEU A 32 -28.92 6.82 -1.61
N LYS A 33 -28.21 5.81 -2.12
CA LYS A 33 -28.59 4.39 -1.98
C LYS A 33 -28.67 3.94 -0.52
N ALA A 34 -27.80 4.43 0.35
CA ALA A 34 -27.85 4.13 1.78
C ALA A 34 -29.06 4.82 2.45
N ASN A 35 -29.41 6.03 2.00
CA ASN A 35 -30.60 6.74 2.48
C ASN A 35 -31.89 6.05 2.03
N GLU A 36 -32.01 5.64 0.77
CA GLU A 36 -33.13 4.87 0.24
C GLU A 36 -33.36 3.56 1.01
N LYS A 37 -32.28 2.87 1.35
CA LYS A 37 -32.31 1.65 2.20
C LYS A 37 -32.54 1.96 3.69
N SER A 38 -32.81 3.20 4.02
CA SER A 38 -33.04 3.67 5.42
C SER A 38 -31.88 3.36 6.40
N LYS A 39 -30.69 3.13 5.91
CA LYS A 39 -29.48 2.92 6.74
C LYS A 39 -28.96 4.21 7.35
N ILE A 40 -29.16 5.32 6.64
CA ILE A 40 -28.87 6.68 7.07
C ILE A 40 -30.12 7.55 6.84
N ARG A 41 -30.18 8.70 7.50
CA ARG A 41 -31.26 9.70 7.26
C ARG A 41 -30.64 11.03 6.87
N ILE A 42 -30.78 11.39 5.61
CA ILE A 42 -30.38 12.69 5.08
C ILE A 42 -31.59 13.38 4.43
N LYS A 43 -31.57 14.71 4.45
CA LYS A 43 -32.63 15.53 3.85
C LYS A 43 -32.31 15.85 2.40
N LYS A 44 -31.06 16.26 2.12
CA LYS A 44 -30.59 16.70 0.81
C LYS A 44 -29.07 16.56 0.73
N ILE A 45 -28.53 16.36 -0.46
CA ILE A 45 -27.11 16.48 -0.78
C ILE A 45 -26.95 17.57 -1.83
N GLU A 46 -25.90 18.36 -1.69
CA GLU A 46 -25.49 19.39 -2.67
C GLU A 46 -24.02 19.16 -2.99
N ASP A 47 -23.72 19.13 -4.28
CA ASP A 47 -22.35 19.05 -4.78
C ASP A 47 -21.89 20.42 -5.26
N ASN A 48 -21.04 21.05 -4.50
CA ASN A 48 -20.44 22.34 -4.79
C ASN A 48 -18.97 22.20 -5.25
N THR A 49 -18.56 20.96 -5.58
CA THR A 49 -17.19 20.66 -5.98
C THR A 49 -16.79 21.46 -7.21
N ALA A 50 -15.67 22.16 -7.10
CA ALA A 50 -15.01 22.88 -8.18
C ALA A 50 -13.54 22.45 -8.28
N ALA A 51 -12.58 23.32 -7.96
CA ALA A 51 -11.17 22.95 -7.84
C ALA A 51 -10.90 22.08 -6.60
N GLU A 52 -11.66 22.35 -5.54
CA GLU A 52 -11.61 21.59 -4.28
C GLU A 52 -12.95 20.85 -4.09
N VAL A 53 -12.91 19.71 -3.39
CA VAL A 53 -14.11 18.93 -3.10
C VAL A 53 -14.94 19.62 -2.03
N GLU A 54 -16.21 19.86 -2.32
CA GLU A 54 -17.20 20.37 -1.35
C GLU A 54 -18.56 19.72 -1.58
N ILE A 55 -18.87 18.70 -0.76
CA ILE A 55 -20.18 18.03 -0.78
C ILE A 55 -20.88 18.32 0.54
N LEU A 56 -22.05 18.98 0.46
CA LEU A 56 -22.87 19.31 1.62
C LEU A 56 -23.93 18.22 1.83
N VAL A 57 -23.97 17.67 3.04
CA VAL A 57 -24.96 16.65 3.44
C VAL A 57 -25.87 17.27 4.51
N HIS A 58 -27.10 17.59 4.13
CA HIS A 58 -28.09 18.17 5.02
C HIS A 58 -28.86 17.12 5.80
N LEU A 59 -28.90 17.26 7.11
CA LEU A 59 -29.58 16.34 8.03
C LEU A 59 -30.96 16.84 8.41
N PRO A 60 -31.94 15.95 8.64
CA PRO A 60 -33.19 16.30 9.26
C PRO A 60 -32.98 16.82 10.70
N ALA A 61 -33.93 17.63 11.20
CA ALA A 61 -33.89 18.08 12.58
C ALA A 61 -33.92 16.91 13.57
N GLY A 62 -33.11 17.01 14.63
CA GLY A 62 -33.01 15.98 15.68
C GLY A 62 -32.08 14.79 15.39
N ILE A 63 -31.44 14.76 14.23
CA ILE A 63 -30.41 13.74 13.91
C ILE A 63 -29.03 14.21 14.40
N SER A 64 -28.31 13.33 15.10
CA SER A 64 -26.98 13.61 15.59
C SER A 64 -25.94 13.60 14.42
N PRO A 65 -25.18 14.69 14.23
CA PRO A 65 -24.13 14.74 13.22
C PRO A 65 -23.07 13.65 13.39
N ASP A 66 -22.59 13.43 14.61
CA ASP A 66 -21.53 12.43 14.90
C ASP A 66 -21.97 11.01 14.54
N LYS A 67 -23.21 10.64 14.95
CA LYS A 67 -23.77 9.32 14.58
C LYS A 67 -23.96 9.18 13.07
N THR A 68 -24.25 10.28 12.38
CA THR A 68 -24.39 10.25 10.93
C THR A 68 -23.03 10.10 10.25
N ILE A 69 -21.97 10.73 10.75
CA ILE A 69 -20.59 10.54 10.27
C ILE A 69 -20.19 9.07 10.39
N ASP A 70 -20.43 8.45 11.56
CA ASP A 70 -20.18 7.03 11.75
C ASP A 70 -21.01 6.15 10.80
N ALA A 71 -22.27 6.52 10.56
CA ALA A 71 -23.13 5.81 9.61
C ALA A 71 -22.64 5.96 8.16
N LEU A 72 -22.16 7.14 7.77
CA LEU A 72 -21.55 7.37 6.45
C LEU A 72 -20.33 6.48 6.25
N PHE A 73 -19.45 6.35 7.24
CA PHE A 73 -18.32 5.42 7.17
C PHE A 73 -18.75 3.96 7.12
N ALA A 74 -19.78 3.57 7.89
CA ALA A 74 -20.21 2.17 7.97
C ALA A 74 -20.98 1.68 6.73
N PHE A 75 -21.74 2.55 6.05
CA PHE A 75 -22.73 2.14 5.04
C PHE A 75 -22.53 2.73 3.66
N THR A 76 -21.52 3.58 3.46
CA THR A 76 -21.26 4.25 2.19
C THR A 76 -19.82 4.15 1.77
N SER A 77 -19.51 4.62 0.56
CA SER A 77 -18.13 4.71 0.07
C SER A 77 -17.31 5.84 0.74
N CYS A 78 -17.78 6.44 1.84
CA CYS A 78 -16.97 7.33 2.67
C CYS A 78 -15.82 6.63 3.37
N GLU A 79 -15.84 5.31 3.49
CA GLU A 79 -14.74 4.48 3.89
C GLU A 79 -14.50 3.38 2.84
N THR A 80 -13.27 3.25 2.39
CA THR A 80 -12.85 2.23 1.42
C THR A 80 -11.62 1.50 1.92
N SER A 81 -11.53 0.21 1.63
CA SER A 81 -10.34 -0.59 1.90
C SER A 81 -9.45 -0.63 0.67
N ILE A 82 -8.16 -0.37 0.86
CA ILE A 82 -7.15 -0.50 -0.18
C ILE A 82 -6.29 -1.72 0.15
N SER A 83 -6.33 -2.73 -0.72
CA SER A 83 -5.54 -3.95 -0.58
C SER A 83 -4.55 -4.05 -1.75
N PRO A 84 -3.38 -3.39 -1.66
CA PRO A 84 -2.41 -3.42 -2.74
C PRO A 84 -1.79 -4.82 -2.85
N LEU A 85 -1.78 -5.35 -4.06
CA LEU A 85 -1.02 -6.55 -4.41
C LEU A 85 0.25 -6.12 -5.13
N GLY A 86 1.37 -6.16 -4.41
CA GLY A 86 2.68 -5.82 -4.96
C GLY A 86 3.26 -7.00 -5.73
N CYS A 87 3.46 -6.85 -7.03
CA CYS A 87 4.16 -7.82 -7.86
C CYS A 87 5.31 -7.13 -8.59
N VAL A 88 6.52 -7.65 -8.44
CA VAL A 88 7.73 -7.21 -9.16
C VAL A 88 8.29 -8.38 -9.97
N ILE A 89 9.07 -8.08 -10.99
CA ILE A 89 9.79 -9.09 -11.77
C ILE A 89 11.26 -9.03 -11.35
N GLU A 90 11.79 -10.13 -10.86
CA GLU A 90 13.19 -10.33 -10.53
C GLU A 90 13.67 -11.62 -11.19
N ASP A 91 14.79 -11.58 -11.88
CA ASP A 91 15.37 -12.71 -12.62
C ASP A 91 14.34 -13.41 -13.55
N ASN A 92 13.54 -12.62 -14.27
CA ASN A 92 12.46 -13.07 -15.15
C ASN A 92 11.34 -13.87 -14.45
N LYS A 93 11.20 -13.75 -13.13
CA LYS A 93 10.15 -14.40 -12.34
C LYS A 93 9.29 -13.38 -11.60
N PRO A 94 7.97 -13.58 -11.55
CA PRO A 94 7.11 -12.73 -10.72
C PRO A 94 7.34 -13.02 -9.24
N LEU A 95 7.52 -11.95 -8.47
CA LEU A 95 7.68 -11.99 -7.02
C LEU A 95 6.64 -11.11 -6.36
N PHE A 96 5.85 -11.68 -5.43
CA PHE A 96 4.82 -10.96 -4.69
C PHE A 96 5.37 -10.53 -3.34
N ILE A 97 5.56 -9.22 -3.16
CA ILE A 97 6.18 -8.65 -1.96
C ILE A 97 5.47 -7.36 -1.52
N GLY A 98 5.64 -7.01 -0.25
CA GLY A 98 5.12 -5.77 0.30
C GLY A 98 5.95 -4.54 -0.11
N VAL A 99 5.37 -3.34 0.03
CA VAL A 99 5.99 -2.06 -0.37
C VAL A 99 7.34 -1.84 0.29
N THR A 100 7.49 -2.18 1.57
CA THR A 100 8.76 -2.03 2.30
C THR A 100 9.87 -2.86 1.65
N GLU A 101 9.55 -4.09 1.27
CA GLU A 101 10.53 -4.99 0.64
C GLU A 101 10.87 -4.52 -0.79
N MET A 102 9.88 -4.01 -1.54
CA MET A 102 10.13 -3.38 -2.84
C MET A 102 11.12 -2.21 -2.72
N LEU A 103 10.90 -1.32 -1.74
CA LEU A 103 11.79 -0.18 -1.52
C LEU A 103 13.20 -0.59 -1.14
N LYS A 104 13.36 -1.60 -0.28
CA LYS A 104 14.68 -2.14 0.07
C LYS A 104 15.41 -2.65 -1.17
N ARG A 105 14.78 -3.56 -1.92
CA ARG A 105 15.36 -4.14 -3.14
C ARG A 105 15.69 -3.08 -4.19
N SER A 106 14.79 -2.12 -4.41
CA SER A 106 15.04 -0.99 -5.32
C SER A 106 16.23 -0.13 -4.86
N THR A 107 16.35 0.09 -3.54
CA THR A 107 17.48 0.84 -2.99
C THR A 107 18.79 0.07 -3.14
N ASP A 108 18.80 -1.21 -2.80
CA ASP A 108 20.00 -2.07 -2.92
C ASP A 108 20.45 -2.19 -4.38
N HIS A 109 19.52 -2.37 -5.31
CA HIS A 109 19.79 -2.36 -6.74
C HIS A 109 20.34 -1.01 -7.21
N THR A 110 19.81 0.11 -6.73
CA THR A 110 20.34 1.44 -7.06
C THR A 110 21.77 1.61 -6.56
N VAL A 111 22.09 1.14 -5.35
CA VAL A 111 23.46 1.18 -4.82
C VAL A 111 24.42 0.36 -5.69
N GLU A 112 23.99 -0.82 -6.14
CA GLU A 112 24.79 -1.66 -7.05
C GLU A 112 25.03 -0.98 -8.41
N LEU A 113 23.99 -0.35 -8.99
CA LEU A 113 24.14 0.41 -10.24
C LEU A 113 25.07 1.62 -10.08
N LEU A 114 24.99 2.34 -8.95
CA LEU A 114 25.90 3.46 -8.67
C LEU A 114 27.35 2.97 -8.54
N LYS A 115 27.57 1.79 -7.95
CA LYS A 115 28.89 1.17 -7.90
C LYS A 115 29.41 0.86 -9.29
N GLN A 116 28.62 0.19 -10.14
CA GLN A 116 28.99 -0.14 -11.51
C GLN A 116 29.28 1.11 -12.34
N GLU A 117 28.47 2.18 -12.18
CA GLU A 117 28.71 3.46 -12.84
C GLU A 117 30.08 4.05 -12.44
N LEU A 118 30.41 4.01 -11.14
CA LEU A 118 31.71 4.49 -10.66
C LEU A 118 32.88 3.63 -11.15
N GLU A 119 32.70 2.31 -11.22
CA GLU A 119 33.72 1.37 -11.75
C GLU A 119 33.98 1.64 -13.24
N ILE A 120 32.93 1.87 -14.04
CA ILE A 120 33.07 2.24 -15.46
C ILE A 120 33.79 3.58 -15.60
N LYS A 121 33.37 4.61 -14.87
CA LYS A 121 34.03 5.93 -14.87
C LYS A 121 35.51 5.84 -14.47
N LEU A 122 35.80 5.04 -13.45
CA LEU A 122 37.17 4.81 -13.02
C LEU A 122 37.99 4.22 -14.17
N GLY A 123 37.49 3.19 -14.85
CA GLY A 123 38.13 2.59 -16.00
C GLY A 123 38.37 3.59 -17.13
N GLU A 124 37.36 4.41 -17.44
CA GLU A 124 37.46 5.47 -18.45
C GLU A 124 38.53 6.53 -18.09
N PHE A 125 38.58 6.98 -16.83
CA PHE A 125 39.57 7.95 -16.37
C PHE A 125 40.98 7.35 -16.35
N GLU A 126 41.14 6.08 -15.94
CA GLU A 126 42.44 5.38 -15.96
C GLU A 126 42.95 5.19 -17.37
N GLU A 127 42.07 4.87 -18.34
CA GLU A 127 42.39 4.77 -19.74
C GLU A 127 42.80 6.12 -20.35
N GLN A 128 42.04 7.17 -20.07
CA GLN A 128 42.34 8.53 -20.51
C GLN A 128 43.69 9.03 -19.93
N TRP A 129 43.94 8.75 -18.66
CA TRP A 129 45.18 9.07 -17.99
C TRP A 129 46.36 8.33 -18.63
N HIS A 130 46.19 7.04 -18.90
CA HIS A 130 47.21 6.20 -19.51
C HIS A 130 47.61 6.73 -20.91
N PHE A 131 46.59 7.01 -21.74
CA PHE A 131 46.87 7.53 -23.09
C PHE A 131 47.43 8.96 -23.05
N ALA A 132 46.97 9.83 -22.19
CA ALA A 132 47.52 11.18 -22.03
C ALA A 132 49.00 11.15 -21.57
N SER A 133 49.34 10.23 -20.68
CA SER A 133 50.70 10.00 -20.22
C SER A 133 51.62 9.46 -21.33
N LEU A 134 51.12 8.49 -22.12
CA LEU A 134 51.84 7.98 -23.31
C LEU A 134 52.06 9.04 -24.37
N GLU A 135 51.00 9.83 -24.68
CA GLU A 135 51.09 10.94 -25.64
C GLU A 135 52.16 11.96 -25.21
N ARG A 136 52.20 12.32 -23.92
CA ARG A 136 53.16 13.22 -23.36
C ARG A 136 54.57 12.64 -23.51
N ILE A 137 54.82 11.38 -23.10
CA ILE A 137 56.12 10.69 -23.17
C ILE A 137 56.58 10.64 -24.64
N PHE A 138 55.70 10.25 -25.58
CA PHE A 138 55.98 10.11 -27.00
C PHE A 138 56.42 11.42 -27.63
N ILE A 139 55.78 12.56 -27.29
CA ILE A 139 56.09 13.86 -27.85
C ILE A 139 57.29 14.52 -27.15
N GLU A 140 57.32 14.49 -25.81
CA GLU A 140 58.38 15.13 -25.01
C GLU A 140 59.77 14.53 -25.29
N ASN A 141 59.83 13.19 -25.40
CA ASN A 141 61.07 12.47 -25.70
C ASN A 141 61.34 12.32 -27.22
N ARG A 142 60.48 12.92 -28.06
CA ARG A 142 60.60 12.91 -29.54
C ARG A 142 60.65 11.51 -30.16
N ILE A 143 60.03 10.51 -29.55
CA ILE A 143 59.97 9.12 -30.00
C ILE A 143 59.36 9.02 -31.41
N TYR A 144 58.55 9.96 -31.84
CA TYR A 144 58.02 10.07 -33.20
C TYR A 144 59.13 10.24 -34.28
N ARG A 145 60.39 10.54 -33.92
CA ARG A 145 61.52 10.62 -34.87
C ARG A 145 62.13 9.25 -35.13
N ASP A 146 62.03 8.33 -34.21
CA ASP A 146 62.61 6.99 -34.32
C ASP A 146 61.91 6.15 -35.40
N ILE A 147 60.73 6.59 -35.88
CA ILE A 147 59.94 5.96 -36.94
C ILE A 147 60.30 6.47 -38.35
N GLU A 148 61.08 7.55 -38.49
CA GLU A 148 61.37 8.20 -39.79
C GLU A 148 62.22 7.30 -40.71
N GLU A 149 62.97 6.38 -40.12
CA GLU A 149 63.88 5.46 -40.88
C GLU A 149 63.24 4.06 -41.04
N GLU A 150 62.06 3.79 -40.54
CA GLU A 150 61.42 2.46 -40.56
C GLU A 150 60.55 2.28 -41.81
N GLU A 151 60.87 1.23 -42.58
CA GLU A 151 60.22 0.92 -43.86
C GLU A 151 58.95 0.04 -43.68
N THR A 152 58.81 -0.64 -42.52
CA THR A 152 57.70 -1.58 -42.27
C THR A 152 56.87 -1.20 -41.08
N TRP A 153 55.59 -1.55 -41.11
CA TRP A 153 54.68 -1.27 -40.00
C TRP A 153 55.15 -1.96 -38.69
N SER A 154 55.63 -3.19 -38.76
CA SER A 154 56.18 -3.86 -37.59
C SER A 154 57.48 -3.19 -37.08
N GLY A 155 58.26 -2.60 -37.94
CA GLY A 155 59.40 -1.77 -37.54
C GLY A 155 58.99 -0.54 -36.78
N VAL A 156 57.98 0.18 -37.29
CA VAL A 156 57.41 1.35 -36.62
C VAL A 156 56.89 0.99 -35.21
N ILE A 157 56.11 -0.08 -35.06
CA ILE A 157 55.60 -0.52 -33.75
C ILE A 157 56.75 -0.84 -32.79
N ASN A 158 57.76 -1.57 -33.25
CA ASN A 158 58.91 -1.93 -32.43
C ASN A 158 59.80 -0.73 -32.04
N ALA A 159 59.98 0.24 -32.93
CA ALA A 159 60.75 1.47 -32.66
C ALA A 159 60.02 2.29 -31.55
N ILE A 160 58.71 2.47 -31.67
CA ILE A 160 57.92 3.19 -30.65
C ILE A 160 57.96 2.44 -29.31
N ASP A 161 57.75 1.10 -29.30
CA ASP A 161 57.81 0.32 -28.08
C ASP A 161 59.16 0.48 -27.38
N LYS A 162 60.25 0.32 -28.09
CA LYS A 162 61.61 0.53 -27.57
C LYS A 162 61.80 1.94 -27.00
N GLY A 163 61.34 2.98 -27.71
CA GLY A 163 61.43 4.35 -27.25
C GLY A 163 60.62 4.62 -25.97
N LEU A 164 59.51 3.93 -25.79
CA LEU A 164 58.69 4.05 -24.60
C LEU A 164 59.23 3.29 -23.38
N GLN A 165 59.94 2.17 -23.56
CA GLN A 165 60.43 1.28 -22.48
C GLN A 165 61.14 2.00 -21.32
N PRO A 166 62.04 3.00 -21.55
CA PRO A 166 62.69 3.70 -20.43
C PRO A 166 61.72 4.50 -19.53
N HIS A 167 60.56 4.84 -20.03
CA HIS A 167 59.63 5.77 -19.43
C HIS A 167 58.38 5.11 -18.81
N ILE A 168 58.20 3.78 -18.99
CA ILE A 168 56.98 3.05 -18.59
C ILE A 168 56.82 2.84 -17.10
N LYS A 169 57.85 3.08 -16.27
CA LYS A 169 57.86 2.80 -14.82
C LYS A 169 56.75 3.48 -14.04
N HIS A 170 56.21 4.56 -14.57
CA HIS A 170 55.12 5.35 -13.92
C HIS A 170 53.72 5.04 -14.46
N LEU A 171 53.62 4.17 -15.48
CA LEU A 171 52.33 3.81 -16.06
C LEU A 171 51.61 2.79 -15.18
N LYS A 172 50.27 2.91 -15.15
CA LYS A 172 49.40 2.05 -14.31
C LYS A 172 49.15 0.67 -14.93
N ARG A 173 49.32 0.50 -16.24
CA ARG A 173 49.19 -0.76 -16.95
C ARG A 173 50.30 -0.89 -18.02
N THR A 174 50.48 -2.10 -18.53
CA THR A 174 51.38 -2.40 -19.66
C THR A 174 50.87 -1.74 -20.95
N ILE A 175 51.79 -1.34 -21.81
CA ILE A 175 51.53 -0.79 -23.14
C ILE A 175 51.04 -1.93 -24.04
N THR A 176 50.04 -1.70 -24.85
CA THR A 176 49.51 -2.62 -25.85
C THR A 176 49.86 -2.13 -27.26
N GLU A 177 49.79 -3.02 -28.25
CA GLU A 177 49.97 -2.65 -29.66
C GLU A 177 48.92 -1.63 -30.12
N GLU A 178 47.74 -1.71 -29.56
CA GLU A 178 46.66 -0.71 -29.81
C GLU A 178 47.05 0.68 -29.30
N ASP A 179 47.66 0.78 -28.13
CA ASP A 179 48.14 2.06 -27.59
C ASP A 179 49.22 2.66 -28.53
N ILE A 180 50.15 1.84 -29.02
CA ILE A 180 51.18 2.28 -29.96
C ILE A 180 50.55 2.74 -31.29
N THR A 181 49.60 1.97 -31.80
CA THR A 181 48.88 2.34 -33.03
C THR A 181 48.19 3.70 -32.87
N ARG A 182 47.52 3.95 -31.76
CA ARG A 182 46.88 5.26 -31.46
C ARG A 182 47.89 6.40 -31.37
N LEU A 183 49.13 6.15 -30.93
CA LEU A 183 50.19 7.17 -30.94
C LEU A 183 50.60 7.55 -32.37
N THR A 184 50.62 6.62 -33.32
CA THR A 184 50.94 6.90 -34.73
C THR A 184 49.87 7.76 -35.43
N GLU A 185 48.64 7.76 -34.94
CA GLU A 185 47.54 8.55 -35.47
C GLU A 185 47.56 10.02 -34.99
N ILE A 186 48.50 10.41 -34.14
CA ILE A 186 48.65 11.78 -33.64
C ILE A 186 49.04 12.71 -34.78
N ARG A 187 48.21 13.72 -35.01
CA ARG A 187 48.43 14.68 -36.09
C ARG A 187 49.68 15.53 -35.83
N ILE A 188 50.48 15.78 -36.87
CA ILE A 188 51.72 16.60 -36.83
C ILE A 188 51.43 17.98 -36.22
N LYS A 189 50.26 18.60 -36.51
CA LYS A 189 49.86 19.87 -35.93
C LYS A 189 49.78 19.80 -34.38
N ARG A 190 49.45 18.65 -33.82
CA ARG A 190 49.37 18.43 -32.36
C ARG A 190 50.78 18.30 -31.77
N ILE A 191 51.68 17.65 -32.47
CA ILE A 191 53.11 17.54 -32.08
C ILE A 191 53.79 18.92 -32.09
N SER A 192 53.58 19.70 -33.15
CA SER A 192 54.24 21.01 -33.32
C SER A 192 53.72 22.11 -32.37
N LYS A 193 52.50 21.96 -31.87
CA LYS A 193 51.85 22.86 -30.93
C LYS A 193 51.64 22.23 -29.55
N PHE A 194 52.39 21.21 -29.21
CA PHE A 194 52.26 20.53 -27.94
C PHE A 194 52.70 21.46 -26.81
N ASP A 195 51.83 21.63 -25.86
CA ASP A 195 52.02 22.42 -24.66
C ASP A 195 52.16 21.47 -23.48
N ILE A 196 53.40 21.31 -23.02
CA ILE A 196 53.74 20.38 -21.94
C ILE A 196 52.97 20.71 -20.67
N ASP A 197 52.82 22.00 -20.35
CA ASP A 197 52.16 22.43 -19.12
C ASP A 197 50.67 22.09 -19.17
N LYS A 198 50.00 22.27 -20.31
CA LYS A 198 48.60 21.87 -20.47
C LYS A 198 48.41 20.37 -20.46
N ALA A 199 49.35 19.62 -21.00
CA ALA A 199 49.32 18.15 -20.95
C ALA A 199 49.44 17.67 -19.51
N GLN A 200 50.35 18.27 -18.73
CA GLN A 200 50.51 17.97 -17.31
C GLN A 200 49.25 18.31 -16.52
N GLN A 201 48.71 19.52 -16.69
CA GLN A 201 47.44 19.92 -16.05
C GLN A 201 46.28 18.95 -16.33
N LYS A 202 46.22 18.41 -17.56
CA LYS A 202 45.23 17.40 -17.92
C LYS A 202 45.44 16.09 -17.17
N ILE A 203 46.71 15.64 -17.07
CA ILE A 203 47.09 14.42 -16.35
C ILE A 203 46.76 14.57 -14.86
N ASP A 204 47.12 15.68 -14.25
CA ASP A 204 46.85 15.99 -12.83
C ASP A 204 45.34 16.02 -12.56
N ALA A 205 44.55 16.64 -13.44
CA ALA A 205 43.09 16.67 -13.31
C ALA A 205 42.47 15.26 -13.42
N LEU A 206 43.04 14.37 -14.27
CA LEU A 206 42.61 12.98 -14.36
C LEU A 206 43.02 12.18 -13.10
N GLU A 207 44.19 12.47 -12.51
CA GLU A 207 44.59 11.86 -11.25
C GLU A 207 43.64 12.25 -10.11
N ASP A 208 43.25 13.50 -10.03
CA ASP A 208 42.26 14.00 -9.07
C ASP A 208 40.90 13.28 -9.25
N GLN A 209 40.42 13.16 -10.49
CA GLN A 209 39.18 12.43 -10.80
C GLN A 209 39.24 10.94 -10.44
N ILE A 210 40.38 10.29 -10.70
CA ILE A 210 40.64 8.89 -10.32
C ILE A 210 40.61 8.77 -8.79
N ALA A 211 41.30 9.66 -8.08
CA ALA A 211 41.38 9.66 -6.62
C ALA A 211 39.99 9.89 -6.00
N GLU A 212 39.21 10.86 -6.52
CA GLU A 212 37.86 11.14 -6.10
C GLU A 212 36.94 9.93 -6.32
N THR A 213 36.97 9.32 -7.52
CA THR A 213 36.15 8.16 -7.87
C THR A 213 36.48 6.95 -6.98
N LYS A 214 37.77 6.71 -6.70
CA LYS A 214 38.22 5.68 -5.73
C LYS A 214 37.72 6.00 -4.31
N GLY A 215 37.71 7.27 -3.94
CA GLY A 215 37.12 7.75 -2.68
C GLY A 215 35.62 7.44 -2.57
N TYR A 216 34.85 7.65 -3.64
CA TYR A 216 33.43 7.31 -3.70
C TYR A 216 33.20 5.80 -3.62
N LEU A 217 33.99 5.00 -4.32
CA LEU A 217 33.93 3.52 -4.26
C LEU A 217 34.23 2.98 -2.86
N SER A 218 35.22 3.58 -2.16
CA SER A 218 35.55 3.20 -0.79
C SER A 218 34.46 3.59 0.24
N ASN A 219 33.65 4.59 -0.07
CA ASN A 219 32.58 5.10 0.78
C ASN A 219 31.22 5.09 0.05
N LEU A 220 30.91 3.98 -0.63
CA LEU A 220 29.77 3.84 -1.52
C LEU A 220 28.43 4.18 -0.84
N ILE A 221 28.24 3.79 0.42
CA ILE A 221 27.00 4.07 1.17
C ILE A 221 26.80 5.59 1.34
N THR A 222 27.85 6.32 1.68
CA THR A 222 27.78 7.79 1.81
C THR A 222 27.47 8.44 0.46
N TYR A 223 28.10 7.94 -0.61
CA TYR A 223 27.82 8.38 -1.98
C TYR A 223 26.35 8.18 -2.36
N ALA A 224 25.80 6.99 -2.10
CA ALA A 224 24.40 6.66 -2.34
C ALA A 224 23.43 7.53 -1.52
N ILE A 225 23.72 7.77 -0.24
CA ILE A 225 22.93 8.68 0.60
C ILE A 225 22.91 10.09 0.00
N ASN A 226 24.04 10.59 -0.47
CA ASN A 226 24.11 11.92 -1.10
C ASN A 226 23.37 11.96 -2.43
N TYR A 227 23.42 10.88 -3.22
CA TYR A 227 22.60 10.72 -4.42
C TYR A 227 21.11 10.87 -4.12
N PHE A 228 20.58 10.13 -3.13
CA PHE A 228 19.17 10.23 -2.75
C PHE A 228 18.80 11.59 -2.13
N LYS A 229 19.71 12.23 -1.38
CA LYS A 229 19.51 13.61 -0.89
C LYS A 229 19.37 14.61 -2.04
N ARG A 230 20.21 14.48 -3.08
CA ARG A 230 20.13 15.31 -4.29
C ARG A 230 18.82 15.09 -5.02
N LEU A 231 18.41 13.83 -5.25
CA LEU A 231 17.12 13.51 -5.84
C LEU A 231 15.95 14.16 -5.09
N LYS A 232 15.99 14.10 -3.75
CA LYS A 232 14.97 14.75 -2.91
C LYS A 232 14.97 16.27 -3.06
N SER A 233 16.15 16.89 -3.12
CA SER A 233 16.28 18.34 -3.31
C SER A 233 15.75 18.78 -4.68
N ASP A 234 16.12 18.08 -5.74
CA ASP A 234 15.86 18.49 -7.12
C ASP A 234 14.42 18.17 -7.56
N TYR A 235 13.86 17.07 -7.09
CA TYR A 235 12.58 16.52 -7.57
C TYR A 235 11.53 16.32 -6.48
N GLY A 236 11.86 16.52 -5.19
CA GLY A 236 10.97 16.23 -4.06
C GLY A 236 9.88 17.28 -3.83
N LYS A 237 10.05 18.52 -4.34
CA LYS A 237 9.08 19.58 -4.16
C LYS A 237 7.73 19.23 -4.80
N GLY A 238 6.65 19.31 -4.04
CA GLY A 238 5.30 18.91 -4.47
C GLY A 238 5.06 17.40 -4.47
N LYS A 239 6.01 16.60 -3.97
CA LYS A 239 5.90 15.14 -3.79
C LYS A 239 5.78 14.72 -2.32
N GLU A 240 5.53 15.67 -1.45
CA GLU A 240 5.36 15.43 -0.02
C GLU A 240 4.15 14.53 0.22
N ARG A 241 4.23 13.71 1.28
CA ARG A 241 3.12 12.87 1.69
C ARG A 241 1.94 13.74 2.14
N LYS A 242 0.80 13.61 1.46
CA LYS A 242 -0.46 14.27 1.84
C LYS A 242 -1.35 13.36 2.70
N THR A 243 -1.22 12.04 2.57
CA THR A 243 -2.01 11.06 3.34
C THR A 243 -1.45 10.92 4.75
N GLU A 244 -2.30 11.16 5.75
CA GLU A 244 -2.01 10.92 7.15
C GLU A 244 -2.27 9.45 7.52
N ILE A 245 -1.33 8.84 8.25
CA ILE A 245 -1.53 7.50 8.81
C ILE A 245 -2.18 7.67 10.18
N LYS A 246 -3.46 7.26 10.30
CA LYS A 246 -4.22 7.31 11.56
C LYS A 246 -4.81 5.94 11.85
N THR A 247 -4.92 5.61 13.13
CA THR A 247 -5.77 4.51 13.59
C THR A 247 -7.21 5.01 13.61
N PHE A 248 -8.07 4.38 12.81
CA PHE A 248 -9.50 4.66 12.89
C PHE A 248 -10.12 3.85 14.04
N GLY A 249 -10.99 4.49 14.84
CA GLY A 249 -11.85 3.76 15.74
C GLY A 249 -12.77 2.82 14.96
N ASP A 250 -12.99 1.61 15.47
CA ASP A 250 -13.93 0.68 14.87
C ASP A 250 -15.34 1.28 14.95
N VAL A 251 -15.96 1.51 13.79
CA VAL A 251 -17.36 1.88 13.71
C VAL A 251 -18.18 0.60 13.76
N ASP A 252 -18.82 0.38 14.93
CA ASP A 252 -19.73 -0.76 15.09
C ASP A 252 -21.04 -0.45 14.36
N ALA A 253 -21.17 -1.01 13.16
CA ALA A 253 -22.35 -0.82 12.31
C ALA A 253 -23.68 -1.11 13.06
N THR A 254 -23.68 -2.05 14.01
CA THR A 254 -24.87 -2.40 14.77
C THR A 254 -25.29 -1.31 15.78
N LYS A 255 -24.35 -0.46 16.22
CA LYS A 255 -24.64 0.66 17.12
C LYS A 255 -25.14 1.91 16.40
N VAL A 256 -24.79 2.05 15.12
CA VAL A 256 -25.06 3.24 14.31
C VAL A 256 -26.37 3.11 13.53
N VAL A 257 -26.82 1.87 13.29
CA VAL A 257 -28.03 1.58 12.53
C VAL A 257 -29.27 2.13 13.19
N ILE A 258 -30.07 2.78 12.37
CA ILE A 258 -31.42 3.24 12.78
C ILE A 258 -32.36 2.03 12.77
N ARG A 259 -32.93 1.70 13.93
CA ARG A 259 -33.98 0.69 14.04
C ARG A 259 -35.31 1.25 13.51
N ASN A 260 -35.59 0.96 12.26
CA ASN A 260 -36.76 1.50 11.57
C ASN A 260 -37.74 0.44 11.08
N THR A 261 -37.47 -0.82 11.39
CA THR A 261 -38.23 -1.97 10.92
C THR A 261 -38.84 -2.68 12.14
N LYS A 262 -40.09 -3.10 12.04
CA LYS A 262 -40.82 -3.82 13.09
C LYS A 262 -40.72 -5.31 12.86
N LEU A 263 -40.34 -6.06 13.89
CA LEU A 263 -40.27 -7.52 13.88
C LEU A 263 -41.61 -8.09 14.39
N TYR A 264 -42.13 -9.06 13.70
CA TYR A 264 -43.34 -9.78 14.03
C TYR A 264 -43.09 -11.28 14.16
N VAL A 265 -43.95 -11.98 14.93
CA VAL A 265 -43.83 -13.42 15.13
C VAL A 265 -45.19 -14.10 15.04
N ASN A 266 -45.25 -15.23 14.33
CA ASN A 266 -46.32 -16.22 14.46
C ASN A 266 -45.77 -17.40 15.27
N ARG A 267 -46.15 -17.45 16.54
CA ARG A 267 -45.58 -18.42 17.50
C ARG A 267 -45.94 -19.86 17.20
N GLU A 268 -47.20 -20.09 16.80
CA GLU A 268 -47.71 -21.44 16.57
C GLU A 268 -47.12 -22.04 15.28
N GLU A 269 -47.17 -21.29 14.19
CA GLU A 269 -46.69 -21.73 12.90
C GLU A 269 -45.16 -21.69 12.77
N GLY A 270 -44.46 -20.92 13.63
CA GLY A 270 -43.01 -20.91 13.70
C GLY A 270 -42.34 -19.94 12.73
N PHE A 271 -43.00 -18.82 12.39
CA PHE A 271 -42.43 -17.83 11.51
C PHE A 271 -42.11 -16.53 12.26
N VAL A 272 -40.99 -15.89 11.84
CA VAL A 272 -40.61 -14.55 12.29
C VAL A 272 -40.24 -13.71 11.05
N GLY A 273 -40.53 -12.40 11.12
CA GLY A 273 -40.15 -11.53 10.00
C GLY A 273 -40.75 -10.14 10.05
N THR A 274 -40.29 -9.28 9.15
CA THR A 274 -40.71 -7.86 9.07
C THR A 274 -41.92 -7.64 8.17
N GLY A 275 -42.21 -8.60 7.28
CA GLY A 275 -43.38 -8.55 6.37
C GLY A 275 -44.68 -9.02 6.97
N MET A 276 -44.70 -9.47 8.23
CA MET A 276 -45.80 -10.16 8.88
C MET A 276 -46.67 -9.22 9.75
N ARG A 277 -47.14 -8.11 9.19
CA ARG A 277 -47.81 -7.01 9.94
C ARG A 277 -49.11 -7.37 10.65
N ARG A 278 -49.72 -8.54 10.33
CA ARG A 278 -50.95 -9.03 10.97
C ARG A 278 -50.67 -9.92 12.18
N GLU A 279 -49.43 -10.26 12.42
CA GLU A 279 -48.97 -11.13 13.49
C GLU A 279 -48.53 -10.33 14.72
N GLU A 280 -48.15 -11.02 15.79
CA GLU A 280 -47.72 -10.40 17.04
C GLU A 280 -46.46 -9.55 16.85
N TYR A 281 -46.49 -8.28 17.25
CA TYR A 281 -45.32 -7.40 17.27
C TYR A 281 -44.37 -7.79 18.39
N VAL A 282 -43.10 -7.89 18.08
CA VAL A 282 -42.03 -8.24 19.02
C VAL A 282 -41.23 -7.02 19.46
N CYS A 283 -40.58 -6.33 18.53
CA CYS A 283 -39.73 -5.18 18.82
C CYS A 283 -39.36 -4.43 17.53
N ASP A 284 -38.78 -3.24 17.68
CA ASP A 284 -38.13 -2.54 16.58
C ASP A 284 -36.74 -3.11 16.37
N CYS A 285 -36.39 -3.38 15.12
CA CYS A 285 -35.12 -3.94 14.69
C CYS A 285 -34.61 -3.26 13.41
N SER A 286 -33.44 -3.67 12.96
CA SER A 286 -32.88 -3.32 11.65
C SER A 286 -32.80 -4.54 10.77
N ASP A 287 -32.69 -4.31 9.46
CA ASP A 287 -32.42 -5.35 8.42
C ASP A 287 -31.08 -6.05 8.56
N ILE A 288 -30.17 -5.49 9.35
CA ILE A 288 -28.86 -6.08 9.63
C ILE A 288 -28.77 -6.79 10.99
N ASP A 289 -29.79 -6.66 11.84
CA ASP A 289 -29.84 -7.33 13.13
C ASP A 289 -29.97 -8.84 12.96
N ASP A 290 -29.44 -9.59 13.93
CA ASP A 290 -29.74 -11.00 14.14
C ASP A 290 -30.83 -11.15 15.17
N ILE A 291 -31.66 -12.16 15.05
CA ILE A 291 -32.72 -12.49 16.02
C ILE A 291 -32.46 -13.86 16.65
N ILE A 292 -32.62 -13.97 17.93
CA ILE A 292 -32.56 -15.22 18.67
C ILE A 292 -33.96 -15.72 18.97
N VAL A 293 -34.20 -17.00 18.75
CA VAL A 293 -35.48 -17.66 18.92
C VAL A 293 -35.33 -18.88 19.80
N PHE A 294 -36.25 -19.06 20.75
CA PHE A 294 -36.37 -20.27 21.55
C PHE A 294 -37.73 -20.91 21.31
N THR A 295 -37.75 -22.24 21.18
CA THR A 295 -38.97 -23.00 20.96
C THR A 295 -39.32 -23.85 22.17
N LYS A 296 -40.60 -24.23 22.29
CA LYS A 296 -41.09 -25.11 23.35
C LYS A 296 -40.43 -26.47 23.38
N ALA A 297 -39.92 -26.94 22.25
CA ALA A 297 -39.15 -28.20 22.15
C ALA A 297 -37.72 -28.08 22.74
N GLY A 298 -37.39 -26.96 23.39
CA GLY A 298 -36.06 -26.76 24.00
C GLY A 298 -34.94 -26.49 22.97
N LYS A 299 -35.29 -25.97 21.80
CA LYS A 299 -34.32 -25.62 20.76
C LYS A 299 -34.12 -24.12 20.70
N MET A 300 -32.93 -23.73 20.28
CA MET A 300 -32.56 -22.33 20.05
C MET A 300 -31.97 -22.21 18.65
N MET A 301 -32.28 -21.10 17.96
CA MET A 301 -31.70 -20.71 16.70
C MET A 301 -31.44 -19.20 16.70
N VAL A 302 -30.37 -18.79 15.99
CA VAL A 302 -30.16 -17.38 15.65
C VAL A 302 -30.13 -17.26 14.14
N THR A 303 -30.95 -16.36 13.60
CA THR A 303 -31.04 -16.08 12.17
C THR A 303 -31.01 -14.58 11.92
N LYS A 304 -30.73 -14.17 10.67
CA LYS A 304 -30.79 -12.77 10.26
C LYS A 304 -32.23 -12.30 10.15
N VAL A 305 -32.48 -11.02 10.41
CA VAL A 305 -33.79 -10.39 10.13
C VAL A 305 -34.07 -10.45 8.64
N ASP A 306 -35.27 -10.98 8.29
CA ASP A 306 -35.77 -11.09 6.92
C ASP A 306 -37.28 -10.76 6.88
N THR A 307 -37.87 -10.76 5.70
CA THR A 307 -39.30 -10.50 5.49
C THR A 307 -40.19 -11.57 6.14
N LYS A 308 -39.82 -12.85 6.03
CA LYS A 308 -40.48 -14.01 6.64
C LYS A 308 -39.52 -15.23 6.64
N THR A 309 -39.18 -15.70 7.83
CA THR A 309 -38.28 -16.87 8.01
C THR A 309 -38.92 -17.89 8.94
N PHE A 310 -38.85 -19.18 8.57
CA PHE A 310 -39.28 -20.27 9.44
C PHE A 310 -38.16 -20.61 10.43
N VAL A 311 -38.46 -20.64 11.72
CA VAL A 311 -37.51 -20.83 12.81
C VAL A 311 -37.92 -21.97 13.79
N GLY A 312 -38.93 -22.72 13.45
CA GLY A 312 -39.45 -23.81 14.27
C GLY A 312 -40.77 -23.46 14.98
N LYS A 313 -41.69 -24.41 15.06
CA LYS A 313 -43.04 -24.25 15.65
C LYS A 313 -42.98 -24.04 17.17
N ASN A 314 -44.04 -23.48 17.71
CA ASN A 314 -44.25 -23.21 19.13
C ASN A 314 -43.14 -22.35 19.74
N ILE A 315 -42.93 -21.17 19.19
CA ILE A 315 -41.92 -20.21 19.63
C ILE A 315 -42.34 -19.63 21.00
N ILE A 316 -41.43 -19.72 21.98
CA ILE A 316 -41.67 -19.17 23.33
C ILE A 316 -41.02 -17.82 23.56
N HIS A 317 -39.89 -17.53 22.89
CA HIS A 317 -39.17 -16.28 23.01
C HIS A 317 -38.53 -15.86 21.68
N VAL A 318 -38.62 -14.57 21.38
CA VAL A 318 -37.93 -13.93 20.24
C VAL A 318 -37.39 -12.58 20.71
N SER A 319 -36.13 -12.28 20.36
CA SER A 319 -35.54 -10.95 20.61
C SER A 319 -34.40 -10.68 19.65
N VAL A 320 -33.96 -9.43 19.57
CA VAL A 320 -32.74 -9.08 18.82
C VAL A 320 -31.52 -9.67 19.52
N PHE A 321 -30.70 -10.40 18.77
CA PHE A 321 -29.49 -11.01 19.28
C PHE A 321 -28.30 -10.08 19.13
N LYS A 322 -27.49 -9.95 20.19
CA LYS A 322 -26.24 -9.19 20.19
C LYS A 322 -25.06 -10.12 20.39
N LYS A 323 -24.24 -10.26 19.38
CA LYS A 323 -23.02 -11.07 19.45
C LYS A 323 -22.07 -10.54 20.53
N LYS A 324 -21.45 -11.44 21.31
CA LYS A 324 -20.55 -11.12 22.43
C LYS A 324 -21.25 -10.38 23.62
N ASP A 325 -22.56 -10.36 23.69
CA ASP A 325 -23.26 -9.79 24.84
C ASP A 325 -23.23 -10.80 26.02
N THR A 326 -22.50 -10.43 27.07
CA THR A 326 -22.39 -11.21 28.31
C THR A 326 -23.40 -10.77 29.37
N ARG A 327 -24.16 -9.69 29.13
CA ARG A 327 -25.13 -9.11 30.08
C ARG A 327 -26.52 -9.75 29.95
N THR A 328 -26.89 -10.18 28.75
CA THR A 328 -28.16 -10.88 28.53
C THR A 328 -28.05 -12.31 29.00
N ILE A 329 -28.78 -12.62 30.07
CA ILE A 329 -28.79 -13.95 30.68
C ILE A 329 -30.18 -14.56 30.52
N TYR A 330 -30.24 -15.77 29.98
CA TYR A 330 -31.45 -16.55 29.85
C TYR A 330 -31.56 -17.52 31.03
N ASN A 331 -32.79 -17.56 31.64
CA ASN A 331 -33.16 -18.50 32.66
C ASN A 331 -34.25 -19.40 32.07
N MET A 332 -33.98 -20.69 32.02
CA MET A 332 -34.89 -21.68 31.43
C MET A 332 -35.24 -22.76 32.45
N ILE A 333 -36.51 -23.12 32.51
CA ILE A 333 -37.00 -24.27 33.28
C ILE A 333 -37.57 -25.24 32.26
N TYR A 334 -37.19 -26.50 32.33
CA TYR A 334 -37.70 -27.53 31.44
C TYR A 334 -37.89 -28.88 32.16
N LYS A 335 -38.84 -29.67 31.65
CA LYS A 335 -39.08 -31.06 32.08
C LYS A 335 -38.54 -32.00 31.00
N ASP A 336 -37.66 -32.89 31.38
CA ASP A 336 -36.94 -33.79 30.45
C ASP A 336 -37.76 -35.05 30.18
N GLY A 337 -38.63 -34.99 29.15
CA GLY A 337 -39.56 -36.05 28.78
C GLY A 337 -40.83 -36.06 29.60
N LYS A 338 -41.82 -36.93 29.26
CA LYS A 338 -43.19 -36.96 29.85
C LYS A 338 -43.20 -37.24 31.35
N GLY A 339 -42.31 -38.03 31.88
CA GLY A 339 -42.17 -38.39 33.29
C GLY A 339 -40.82 -38.02 33.92
N GLY A 340 -40.03 -37.20 33.26
CA GLY A 340 -38.67 -36.88 33.71
C GLY A 340 -38.59 -35.79 34.78
N ALA A 341 -37.40 -35.59 35.31
CA ALA A 341 -37.12 -34.53 36.28
C ALA A 341 -37.21 -33.13 35.64
N SER A 342 -37.58 -32.13 36.44
CA SER A 342 -37.49 -30.73 36.05
C SER A 342 -36.11 -30.18 36.31
N TYR A 343 -35.61 -29.41 35.39
CA TYR A 343 -34.28 -28.78 35.43
C TYR A 343 -34.39 -27.26 35.29
N ILE A 344 -33.49 -26.56 35.97
CA ILE A 344 -33.28 -25.14 35.82
C ILE A 344 -31.91 -24.92 35.18
N LYS A 345 -31.86 -24.10 34.13
CA LYS A 345 -30.62 -23.75 33.43
C LYS A 345 -30.51 -22.21 33.30
N ARG A 346 -29.34 -21.68 33.65
CA ARG A 346 -28.97 -20.28 33.48
C ARG A 346 -27.77 -20.17 32.57
N PHE A 347 -27.87 -19.37 31.50
CA PHE A 347 -26.79 -19.25 30.50
C PHE A 347 -26.85 -17.96 29.74
N ALA A 348 -25.72 -17.56 29.17
CA ALA A 348 -25.62 -16.49 28.17
C ALA A 348 -25.31 -17.09 26.81
N VAL A 349 -25.77 -16.44 25.75
CA VAL A 349 -25.46 -16.83 24.36
C VAL A 349 -24.54 -15.76 23.78
N THR A 350 -23.25 -16.04 23.75
CA THR A 350 -22.23 -15.07 23.34
C THR A 350 -21.73 -15.27 21.91
N SER A 351 -21.78 -16.50 21.41
CA SER A 351 -21.33 -16.89 20.08
C SER A 351 -22.15 -18.08 19.56
N ILE A 352 -22.56 -18.01 18.31
CA ILE A 352 -23.33 -19.05 17.62
C ILE A 352 -23.01 -19.05 16.12
N THR A 353 -23.38 -20.14 15.42
CA THR A 353 -23.48 -20.17 13.97
C THR A 353 -24.91 -19.84 13.56
N ARG A 354 -25.13 -18.88 12.63
CA ARG A 354 -26.45 -18.54 12.10
C ARG A 354 -27.12 -19.73 11.45
N ASP A 355 -28.46 -19.76 11.52
CA ASP A 355 -29.32 -20.74 10.85
C ASP A 355 -29.07 -22.19 11.29
N ARG A 356 -28.39 -22.37 12.42
CA ARG A 356 -28.18 -23.67 13.07
C ARG A 356 -29.04 -23.81 14.30
N GLU A 357 -29.71 -24.97 14.44
CA GLU A 357 -30.45 -25.33 15.66
C GLU A 357 -29.48 -25.83 16.74
N TYR A 358 -29.72 -25.41 17.98
CA TYR A 358 -29.00 -25.84 19.18
C TYR A 358 -29.97 -26.41 20.18
N ASP A 359 -29.72 -27.66 20.65
CA ASP A 359 -30.50 -28.28 21.72
C ASP A 359 -30.08 -27.71 23.08
N LEU A 360 -31.03 -27.13 23.80
CA LEU A 360 -30.81 -26.58 25.15
C LEU A 360 -31.12 -27.57 26.27
N THR A 361 -31.78 -28.66 25.92
CA THR A 361 -32.20 -29.74 26.83
C THR A 361 -31.39 -30.98 26.58
N LYS A 362 -31.67 -32.08 27.28
CA LYS A 362 -31.05 -33.39 27.05
C LYS A 362 -31.57 -34.12 25.82
N GLY A 363 -32.52 -33.53 25.10
CA GLY A 363 -33.05 -34.06 23.83
C GLY A 363 -33.95 -35.27 23.93
N LYS A 364 -34.48 -35.60 25.10
CA LYS A 364 -35.45 -36.71 25.23
C LYS A 364 -36.77 -36.38 24.53
N PRO A 365 -37.44 -37.38 23.94
CA PRO A 365 -38.78 -37.20 23.36
C PRO A 365 -39.75 -36.58 24.37
N GLN A 366 -40.62 -35.64 23.90
CA GLN A 366 -41.60 -34.95 24.72
C GLN A 366 -41.00 -34.10 25.86
N THR A 367 -39.81 -33.60 25.75
CA THR A 367 -39.28 -32.52 26.59
C THR A 367 -40.09 -31.24 26.36
N ASN A 368 -40.47 -30.56 27.43
CA ASN A 368 -41.37 -29.41 27.41
C ASN A 368 -40.89 -28.30 28.36
#